data_a6df816e9e08e2dbdd9a9d4075814e45
#
_entry.id   a6df816e9e08e2dbdd9a9d4075814e45
#
_cell.length_a   1.000
_cell.length_b   1.000
_cell.length_c   1.000
_cell.angle_alpha   90.00
_cell.angle_beta   90.00
_cell.angle_gamma   90.00
#
_symmetry.space_group_name_H-M   'P 1'
#
loop_
_entity.id
_entity.type
_entity.pdbx_description
1 polymer ?
#
loop_
_entity_poly.entity_id
_entity_poly.type
_entity_poly.pdbx_seq_one_letter_code
_entity_poly.pdbx_strand_id
1 'polypeptide(L)'
;MNLKVSIITPSYNQGEYLEETIQSVLNQTYGNIEYIVIDGGSTDNSVDIIRKYEERITFWCSEKDKGQADAINKGLKRATGDMVCWINSDDVLYPNFVEKFVNYFVAHPDVDFLYGDVEQGADMQHATMRRGEVIDYPTMLRTLRVPMPQQATMWRKSVMDKIGYLDSQWHVLLDREYFMRIAQHCVIEYLSGVVAFFRNHEN
;
A
#
# COMPACT_ATOMS: atom_id res chain seq x y z
N MET A 1 13.80 8.38 -16.09
CA MET A 1 12.48 9.03 -15.88
C MET A 1 12.28 9.21 -14.38
N ASN A 2 11.74 10.33 -13.93
CA ASN A 2 11.46 10.59 -12.52
C ASN A 2 9.96 10.36 -12.28
N LEU A 3 9.53 9.08 -12.19
CA LEU A 3 8.12 8.72 -12.00
C LEU A 3 7.60 9.26 -10.66
N LYS A 4 6.41 9.84 -10.65
CA LYS A 4 5.75 10.27 -9.41
C LYS A 4 5.02 9.08 -8.77
N VAL A 5 5.19 8.90 -7.48
CA VAL A 5 4.55 7.82 -6.73
C VAL A 5 3.54 8.40 -5.74
N SER A 6 2.28 8.00 -5.85
CA SER A 6 1.26 8.33 -4.85
C SER A 6 1.15 7.18 -3.84
N ILE A 7 1.37 7.49 -2.58
CA ILE A 7 1.22 6.55 -1.45
C ILE A 7 -0.01 6.96 -0.66
N ILE A 8 -0.92 6.02 -0.44
CA ILE A 8 -2.15 6.23 0.31
C ILE A 8 -2.06 5.53 1.67
N THR A 9 -2.41 6.22 2.74
CA THR A 9 -2.60 5.61 4.06
C THR A 9 -4.05 5.80 4.50
N PRO A 10 -4.88 4.71 4.50
CA PRO A 10 -6.16 4.73 5.19
C PRO A 10 -5.92 4.64 6.70
N SER A 11 -6.64 5.40 7.52
CA SER A 11 -6.51 5.39 8.98
C SER A 11 -7.88 5.43 9.65
N TYR A 12 -8.06 4.64 10.72
CA TYR A 12 -9.21 4.75 11.61
C TYR A 12 -8.85 4.21 12.99
N ASN A 13 -8.77 5.10 13.99
CA ASN A 13 -8.42 4.79 15.40
C ASN A 13 -7.12 3.98 15.53
N GLN A 14 -6.06 4.42 14.85
CA GLN A 14 -4.73 3.78 14.81
C GLN A 14 -3.63 4.70 15.38
N GLY A 15 -3.97 5.57 16.31
CA GLY A 15 -3.02 6.53 16.88
C GLY A 15 -1.80 5.91 17.56
N GLU A 16 -1.87 4.64 17.92
CA GLU A 16 -0.72 3.89 18.48
C GLU A 16 0.38 3.67 17.44
N TYR A 17 0.02 3.42 16.16
CA TYR A 17 0.97 3.00 15.11
C TYR A 17 1.15 4.05 14.02
N LEU A 18 0.15 4.89 13.81
CA LEU A 18 0.07 5.80 12.66
C LEU A 18 1.29 6.72 12.51
N GLU A 19 1.89 7.17 13.62
CA GLU A 19 3.07 8.05 13.55
C GLU A 19 4.26 7.34 12.90
N GLU A 20 4.49 6.08 13.23
CA GLU A 20 5.56 5.27 12.65
C GLU A 20 5.32 5.04 11.15
N THR A 21 4.08 4.74 10.76
CA THR A 21 3.68 4.62 9.35
C THR A 21 3.94 5.91 8.58
N ILE A 22 3.48 7.06 9.09
CA ILE A 22 3.71 8.37 8.45
C ILE A 22 5.21 8.63 8.27
N GLN A 23 6.01 8.43 9.32
CA GLN A 23 7.46 8.62 9.26
C GLN A 23 8.11 7.69 8.24
N SER A 24 7.66 6.45 8.12
CA SER A 24 8.19 5.49 7.16
C SER A 24 8.00 5.93 5.69
N VAL A 25 6.89 6.57 5.40
CA VAL A 25 6.63 7.16 4.08
C VAL A 25 7.44 8.42 3.85
N LEU A 26 7.48 9.32 4.83
CA LEU A 26 8.17 10.60 4.72
C LEU A 26 9.70 10.49 4.69
N ASN A 27 10.26 9.36 5.12
CA ASN A 27 11.70 9.08 5.16
C ASN A 27 12.16 8.11 4.05
N GLN A 28 11.35 7.90 3.00
CA GLN A 28 11.78 7.15 1.83
C GLN A 28 12.98 7.82 1.14
N THR A 29 13.90 7.03 0.60
CA THR A 29 15.08 7.54 -0.15
C THR A 29 14.70 8.20 -1.48
N TYR A 30 13.52 7.91 -2.00
CA TYR A 30 12.98 8.47 -3.24
C TYR A 30 12.21 9.77 -2.96
N GLY A 31 12.54 10.85 -3.69
CA GLY A 31 12.02 12.20 -3.37
C GLY A 31 10.73 12.60 -4.09
N ASN A 32 10.30 11.91 -5.17
CA ASN A 32 9.12 12.32 -5.95
C ASN A 32 7.86 11.56 -5.49
N ILE A 33 7.45 11.79 -4.23
CA ILE A 33 6.32 11.14 -3.58
C ILE A 33 5.18 12.14 -3.36
N GLU A 34 3.97 11.71 -3.68
CA GLU A 34 2.71 12.31 -3.27
C GLU A 34 2.13 11.48 -2.14
N TYR A 35 2.12 12.01 -0.94
CA TYR A 35 1.60 11.31 0.23
C TYR A 35 0.18 11.76 0.56
N ILE A 36 -0.76 10.80 0.64
CA ILE A 36 -2.19 11.04 0.86
C ILE A 36 -2.64 10.22 2.08
N VAL A 37 -3.19 10.90 3.09
CA VAL A 37 -3.74 10.24 4.29
C VAL A 37 -5.26 10.45 4.33
N ILE A 38 -6.00 9.35 4.43
CA ILE A 38 -7.46 9.37 4.51
C ILE A 38 -7.87 8.77 5.86
N ASP A 39 -8.30 9.63 6.76
CA ASP A 39 -8.79 9.23 8.07
C ASP A 39 -10.31 9.08 8.06
N GLY A 40 -10.81 7.96 8.56
CA GLY A 40 -12.23 7.57 8.56
C GLY A 40 -13.07 8.25 9.67
N GLY A 41 -12.61 9.36 10.23
CA GLY A 41 -13.25 10.06 11.34
C GLY A 41 -12.86 9.46 12.69
N SER A 42 -11.57 9.28 12.91
CA SER A 42 -11.00 8.77 14.18
C SER A 42 -11.42 9.61 15.38
N THR A 43 -11.57 8.95 16.51
CA THR A 43 -11.93 9.56 17.80
C THR A 43 -10.80 9.51 18.83
N ASP A 44 -9.71 8.85 18.49
CA ASP A 44 -8.47 8.81 19.26
C ASP A 44 -7.53 9.99 18.84
N ASN A 45 -6.25 9.89 19.16
CA ASN A 45 -5.24 10.90 18.82
C ASN A 45 -4.72 10.85 17.35
N SER A 46 -5.31 9.99 16.48
CA SER A 46 -4.86 9.84 15.08
C SER A 46 -4.84 11.17 14.32
N VAL A 47 -5.90 11.98 14.46
CA VAL A 47 -6.00 13.28 13.77
C VAL A 47 -4.92 14.27 14.26
N ASP A 48 -4.59 14.26 15.53
CA ASP A 48 -3.52 15.13 16.07
C ASP A 48 -2.14 14.71 15.56
N ILE A 49 -1.93 13.40 15.40
CA ILE A 49 -0.71 12.86 14.76
C ILE A 49 -0.64 13.31 13.30
N ILE A 50 -1.73 13.20 12.52
CA ILE A 50 -1.73 13.66 11.12
C ILE A 50 -1.38 15.15 11.04
N ARG A 51 -2.00 15.99 11.86
CA ARG A 51 -1.72 17.44 11.91
C ARG A 51 -0.26 17.76 12.20
N LYS A 52 0.40 16.98 13.04
CA LYS A 52 1.84 17.16 13.34
C LYS A 52 2.71 17.09 12.08
N TYR A 53 2.27 16.36 11.04
CA TYR A 53 3.00 16.15 9.80
C TYR A 53 2.34 16.81 8.58
N GLU A 54 1.29 17.63 8.75
CA GLU A 54 0.47 18.16 7.65
C GLU A 54 1.26 18.95 6.59
N GLU A 55 2.32 19.67 6.99
CA GLU A 55 3.19 20.39 6.05
C GLU A 55 3.98 19.47 5.09
N ARG A 56 4.14 18.19 5.46
CA ARG A 56 4.86 17.18 4.67
C ARG A 56 3.93 16.20 3.96
N ILE A 57 2.65 16.17 4.33
CA ILE A 57 1.61 15.35 3.70
C ILE A 57 0.99 16.17 2.57
N THR A 58 0.98 15.62 1.34
CA THR A 58 0.45 16.33 0.18
C THR A 58 -1.05 16.62 0.31
N PHE A 59 -1.79 15.69 0.88
CA PHE A 59 -3.20 15.83 1.16
C PHE A 59 -3.63 14.93 2.31
N TRP A 60 -4.49 15.44 3.19
CA TRP A 60 -5.18 14.62 4.16
C TRP A 60 -6.61 15.13 4.41
N CYS A 61 -7.49 14.23 4.84
CA CYS A 61 -8.79 14.57 5.38
C CYS A 61 -9.18 13.60 6.50
N SER A 62 -10.05 14.07 7.39
CA SER A 62 -10.69 13.25 8.42
C SER A 62 -12.19 13.42 8.30
N GLU A 63 -12.85 12.35 7.85
CA GLU A 63 -14.29 12.31 7.68
C GLU A 63 -14.79 10.87 7.75
N LYS A 64 -16.00 10.67 8.25
CA LYS A 64 -16.60 9.34 8.30
C LYS A 64 -16.65 8.70 6.91
N ASP A 65 -16.18 7.48 6.81
CA ASP A 65 -16.19 6.66 5.61
C ASP A 65 -17.06 5.40 5.77
N LYS A 66 -17.03 4.55 4.74
CA LYS A 66 -17.74 3.25 4.69
C LYS A 66 -16.82 2.07 4.94
N GLY A 67 -15.64 2.30 5.55
CA GLY A 67 -14.62 1.30 5.84
C GLY A 67 -13.38 1.46 4.97
N GLN A 68 -12.40 0.62 5.22
CA GLN A 68 -11.04 0.71 4.67
C GLN A 68 -10.99 0.84 3.14
N ALA A 69 -11.80 0.05 2.41
CA ALA A 69 -11.85 0.13 0.96
C ALA A 69 -12.32 1.49 0.44
N ASP A 70 -13.26 2.14 1.13
CA ASP A 70 -13.74 3.48 0.78
C ASP A 70 -12.64 4.53 1.02
N ALA A 71 -11.92 4.44 2.14
CA ALA A 71 -10.78 5.31 2.44
C ALA A 71 -9.67 5.16 1.38
N ILE A 72 -9.27 3.93 1.05
CA ILE A 72 -8.28 3.66 0.00
C ILE A 72 -8.76 4.25 -1.34
N ASN A 73 -10.00 4.00 -1.73
CA ASN A 73 -10.57 4.49 -2.98
C ASN A 73 -10.62 6.03 -3.06
N LYS A 74 -10.91 6.72 -1.95
CA LYS A 74 -10.83 8.19 -1.89
C LYS A 74 -9.41 8.66 -2.19
N GLY A 75 -8.40 8.01 -1.60
CA GLY A 75 -7.00 8.29 -1.86
C GLY A 75 -6.60 7.99 -3.30
N LEU A 76 -6.93 6.82 -3.83
CA LEU A 76 -6.62 6.42 -5.21
C LEU A 76 -7.25 7.34 -6.26
N LYS A 77 -8.49 7.80 -6.05
CA LYS A 77 -9.16 8.78 -6.94
C LYS A 77 -8.47 10.15 -6.94
N ARG A 78 -7.79 10.49 -5.86
CA ARG A 78 -7.06 11.75 -5.72
C ARG A 78 -5.63 11.66 -6.22
N ALA A 79 -5.06 10.45 -6.26
CA ALA A 79 -3.69 10.20 -6.68
C ALA A 79 -3.39 10.73 -8.07
N THR A 80 -2.29 11.49 -8.20
CA THR A 80 -1.83 12.07 -9.47
C THR A 80 -0.52 11.45 -9.97
N GLY A 81 0.09 10.54 -9.20
CA GLY A 81 1.32 9.84 -9.56
C GLY A 81 1.17 8.89 -10.74
N ASP A 82 2.29 8.59 -11.37
CA ASP A 82 2.40 7.56 -12.40
C ASP A 82 2.23 6.16 -11.82
N MET A 83 2.69 6.00 -10.59
CA MET A 83 2.64 4.79 -9.79
C MET A 83 1.81 5.03 -8.53
N VAL A 84 1.13 3.97 -8.04
CA VAL A 84 0.33 4.03 -6.83
C VAL A 84 0.58 2.81 -5.94
N CYS A 85 0.45 3.00 -4.63
CA CYS A 85 0.38 1.95 -3.63
C CYS A 85 -0.40 2.44 -2.42
N TRP A 86 -0.78 1.54 -1.50
CA TRP A 86 -1.23 1.95 -0.17
C TRP A 86 -0.45 1.20 0.91
N ILE A 87 -0.34 1.81 2.06
CA ILE A 87 0.19 1.22 3.29
C ILE A 87 -0.83 1.45 4.41
N ASN A 88 -1.19 0.41 5.13
CA ASN A 88 -2.10 0.53 6.26
C ASN A 88 -1.43 1.32 7.40
N SER A 89 -2.23 1.94 8.26
CA SER A 89 -1.78 2.85 9.30
C SER A 89 -1.07 2.19 10.49
N ASP A 90 -0.91 0.88 10.46
CA ASP A 90 -0.22 0.03 11.43
C ASP A 90 1.05 -0.65 10.88
N ASP A 91 1.31 -0.52 9.57
CA ASP A 91 2.43 -1.13 8.86
C ASP A 91 3.56 -0.11 8.58
N VAL A 92 4.75 -0.59 8.19
CA VAL A 92 5.94 0.25 7.99
C VAL A 92 6.58 -0.07 6.64
N LEU A 93 6.89 0.97 5.84
CA LEU A 93 7.72 0.84 4.66
C LEU A 93 9.21 0.95 5.03
N TYR A 94 10.06 0.09 4.48
CA TYR A 94 11.50 0.27 4.62
C TYR A 94 12.01 1.38 3.68
N PRO A 95 13.10 2.07 4.05
CA PRO A 95 13.51 3.32 3.39
C PRO A 95 13.72 3.25 1.88
N ASN A 96 14.06 2.09 1.34
CA ASN A 96 14.36 1.89 -0.07
C ASN A 96 13.22 1.29 -0.91
N PHE A 97 12.01 1.12 -0.33
CA PHE A 97 10.87 0.52 -1.01
C PHE A 97 10.55 1.24 -2.31
N VAL A 98 10.31 2.55 -2.24
CA VAL A 98 9.89 3.32 -3.42
C VAL A 98 10.99 3.35 -4.47
N GLU A 99 12.23 3.63 -4.10
CA GLU A 99 13.34 3.70 -5.03
C GLU A 99 13.56 2.38 -5.76
N LYS A 100 13.54 1.26 -5.03
CA LYS A 100 13.72 -0.09 -5.57
C LYS A 100 12.64 -0.42 -6.60
N PHE A 101 11.37 -0.12 -6.29
CA PHE A 101 10.25 -0.42 -7.15
C PHE A 101 10.21 0.49 -8.39
N VAL A 102 10.45 1.78 -8.22
CA VAL A 102 10.54 2.71 -9.35
C VAL A 102 11.63 2.33 -10.32
N ASN A 103 12.83 1.97 -9.83
CA ASN A 103 13.92 1.53 -10.68
C ASN A 103 13.55 0.27 -11.48
N TYR A 104 12.80 -0.66 -10.87
CA TYR A 104 12.30 -1.83 -11.57
C TYR A 104 11.31 -1.46 -12.69
N PHE A 105 10.31 -0.64 -12.40
CA PHE A 105 9.33 -0.20 -13.40
C PHE A 105 9.95 0.60 -14.56
N VAL A 106 11.01 1.35 -14.30
CA VAL A 106 11.75 2.06 -15.36
C VAL A 106 12.47 1.07 -16.29
N ALA A 107 13.03 0.00 -15.74
CA ALA A 107 13.70 -1.05 -16.51
C ALA A 107 12.74 -2.00 -17.23
N HIS A 108 11.50 -2.14 -16.71
CA HIS A 108 10.47 -3.07 -17.22
C HIS A 108 9.17 -2.31 -17.51
N PRO A 109 9.08 -1.60 -18.65
CA PRO A 109 7.93 -0.72 -18.96
C PRO A 109 6.63 -1.47 -19.23
N ASP A 110 6.68 -2.75 -19.49
CA ASP A 110 5.56 -3.67 -19.72
C ASP A 110 4.93 -4.22 -18.43
N VAL A 111 5.63 -4.11 -17.29
CA VAL A 111 5.11 -4.56 -15.98
C VAL A 111 4.08 -3.57 -15.47
N ASP A 112 2.90 -4.07 -15.10
CA ASP A 112 1.79 -3.28 -14.56
C ASP A 112 1.78 -3.24 -13.03
N PHE A 113 2.13 -4.36 -12.37
CA PHE A 113 2.06 -4.55 -10.93
C PHE A 113 3.30 -5.30 -10.43
N LEU A 114 3.88 -4.79 -9.35
CA LEU A 114 5.07 -5.34 -8.71
C LEU A 114 4.82 -5.62 -7.23
N TYR A 115 5.31 -6.73 -6.72
CA TYR A 115 5.28 -7.05 -5.30
C TYR A 115 6.60 -7.64 -4.81
N GLY A 116 6.83 -7.53 -3.51
CA GLY A 116 8.07 -7.97 -2.85
C GLY A 116 7.80 -8.83 -1.62
N ASP A 117 8.83 -8.92 -0.77
CA ASP A 117 8.78 -9.61 0.51
C ASP A 117 8.49 -8.62 1.64
N VAL A 118 7.93 -9.13 2.75
CA VAL A 118 7.77 -8.39 4.00
C VAL A 118 8.38 -9.15 5.17
N GLU A 119 8.75 -8.43 6.20
CA GLU A 119 8.85 -8.99 7.54
C GLU A 119 7.51 -8.88 8.24
N GLN A 120 7.16 -9.87 9.06
CA GLN A 120 5.89 -9.96 9.77
C GLN A 120 6.11 -10.32 11.23
N GLY A 121 5.50 -9.59 12.15
CA GLY A 121 5.62 -9.84 13.59
C GLY A 121 4.87 -8.82 14.43
N ALA A 122 4.87 -9.00 15.75
CA ALA A 122 4.35 -7.99 16.67
C ALA A 122 5.27 -6.75 16.72
N ASP A 123 6.56 -6.96 16.55
CA ASP A 123 7.60 -5.93 16.45
C ASP A 123 8.69 -6.33 15.44
N MET A 124 9.52 -5.35 15.04
CA MET A 124 10.59 -5.58 14.06
C MET A 124 11.74 -6.45 14.57
N GLN A 125 11.94 -6.56 15.90
CA GLN A 125 13.06 -7.32 16.47
C GLN A 125 12.79 -8.84 16.42
N HIS A 126 11.52 -9.22 16.45
CA HIS A 126 11.07 -10.62 16.44
C HIS A 126 10.32 -10.98 15.15
N ALA A 127 10.51 -10.19 14.10
CA ALA A 127 9.84 -10.40 12.84
C ALA A 127 10.37 -11.64 12.09
N THR A 128 9.49 -12.27 11.35
CA THR A 128 9.79 -13.38 10.44
C THR A 128 9.54 -12.97 9.00
N MET A 129 10.38 -13.46 8.10
CA MET A 129 10.22 -13.14 6.67
C MET A 129 9.02 -13.86 6.08
N ARG A 130 8.11 -13.11 5.45
CA ARG A 130 7.06 -13.61 4.57
C ARG A 130 7.41 -13.25 3.12
N ARG A 131 7.70 -14.27 2.33
CA ARG A 131 8.07 -14.10 0.91
C ARG A 131 6.84 -14.02 0.03
N GLY A 132 6.91 -13.19 -1.01
CA GLY A 132 6.06 -13.31 -2.18
C GLY A 132 6.36 -14.61 -2.93
N GLU A 133 5.38 -15.16 -3.62
CA GLU A 133 5.57 -16.36 -4.45
C GLU A 133 5.14 -16.06 -5.88
N VAL A 134 5.92 -16.53 -6.84
CA VAL A 134 5.55 -16.43 -8.26
C VAL A 134 4.50 -17.49 -8.57
N ILE A 135 3.25 -17.08 -8.75
CA ILE A 135 2.18 -17.97 -9.22
C ILE A 135 1.34 -17.24 -10.26
N ASP A 136 0.82 -17.98 -11.21
CA ASP A 136 -0.07 -17.45 -12.25
C ASP A 136 -1.53 -17.33 -11.77
N TYR A 137 -2.32 -16.53 -12.46
CA TYR A 137 -3.74 -16.32 -12.14
C TYR A 137 -4.56 -17.64 -12.09
N PRO A 138 -4.44 -18.59 -13.05
CA PRO A 138 -5.12 -19.88 -12.96
C PRO A 138 -4.81 -20.65 -11.67
N THR A 139 -3.55 -20.60 -11.21
CA THR A 139 -3.15 -21.25 -9.96
C THR A 139 -3.70 -20.50 -8.75
N MET A 140 -3.66 -19.15 -8.74
CA MET A 140 -4.31 -18.35 -7.69
C MET A 140 -5.80 -18.70 -7.56
N LEU A 141 -6.51 -18.74 -8.68
CA LEU A 141 -7.95 -19.04 -8.72
C LEU A 141 -8.25 -20.45 -8.18
N ARG A 142 -7.46 -21.45 -8.61
CA ARG A 142 -7.64 -22.85 -8.19
C ARG A 142 -7.35 -23.07 -6.71
N THR A 143 -6.35 -22.37 -6.16
CA THR A 143 -5.88 -22.57 -4.79
C THR A 143 -6.45 -21.55 -3.81
N LEU A 144 -7.11 -20.51 -4.30
CA LEU A 144 -7.56 -19.33 -3.55
C LEU A 144 -6.42 -18.66 -2.76
N ARG A 145 -5.18 -18.78 -3.24
CA ARG A 145 -3.99 -18.16 -2.65
C ARG A 145 -3.63 -16.91 -3.43
N VAL A 146 -3.43 -15.82 -2.71
CA VAL A 146 -2.86 -14.57 -3.21
C VAL A 146 -1.56 -14.35 -2.47
N PRO A 147 -0.41 -14.67 -3.10
CA PRO A 147 0.88 -14.68 -2.42
C PRO A 147 1.56 -13.31 -2.38
N MET A 148 0.83 -12.25 -2.65
CA MET A 148 1.33 -10.89 -2.68
C MET A 148 1.11 -10.26 -1.31
N PRO A 149 2.18 -10.01 -0.49
CA PRO A 149 2.03 -9.22 0.72
C PRO A 149 1.60 -7.79 0.35
N GLN A 150 0.48 -7.35 0.86
CA GLN A 150 -0.14 -6.07 0.48
C GLN A 150 0.81 -4.88 0.70
N GLN A 151 1.54 -4.89 1.81
CA GLN A 151 2.48 -3.84 2.20
C GLN A 151 3.64 -3.66 1.22
N ALA A 152 3.97 -4.72 0.48
CA ALA A 152 5.06 -4.75 -0.49
C ALA A 152 4.54 -4.73 -1.94
N THR A 153 3.52 -3.92 -2.23
CA THR A 153 2.93 -3.83 -3.57
C THR A 153 2.97 -2.40 -4.11
N MET A 154 3.16 -2.27 -5.42
CA MET A 154 3.05 -1.02 -6.17
C MET A 154 2.62 -1.33 -7.60
N TRP A 155 1.83 -0.44 -8.21
CA TRP A 155 1.36 -0.64 -9.58
C TRP A 155 1.26 0.66 -10.36
N ARG A 156 1.21 0.54 -11.70
CA ARG A 156 0.96 1.69 -12.58
C ARG A 156 -0.45 2.22 -12.37
N LYS A 157 -0.61 3.51 -12.32
CA LYS A 157 -1.94 4.14 -12.16
C LYS A 157 -2.92 3.68 -13.24
N SER A 158 -2.45 3.40 -14.46
CA SER A 158 -3.25 2.88 -15.56
C SER A 158 -3.91 1.52 -15.30
N VAL A 159 -3.47 0.79 -14.29
CA VAL A 159 -4.16 -0.45 -13.85
C VAL A 159 -5.60 -0.14 -13.44
N MET A 160 -5.84 0.98 -12.77
CA MET A 160 -7.20 1.38 -12.38
C MET A 160 -8.12 1.66 -13.57
N ASP A 161 -7.58 2.05 -14.73
CA ASP A 161 -8.36 2.20 -15.96
C ASP A 161 -8.81 0.83 -16.52
N LYS A 162 -8.02 -0.23 -16.27
CA LYS A 162 -8.32 -1.60 -16.71
C LYS A 162 -9.31 -2.32 -15.79
N ILE A 163 -9.14 -2.19 -14.48
CA ILE A 163 -9.86 -3.02 -13.50
C ILE A 163 -10.75 -2.22 -12.52
N GLY A 164 -10.70 -0.90 -12.56
CA GLY A 164 -11.42 -0.04 -11.61
C GLY A 164 -10.75 0.03 -10.23
N TYR A 165 -11.53 0.39 -9.25
CA TYR A 165 -11.12 0.56 -7.85
C TYR A 165 -11.46 -0.66 -7.00
N LEU A 166 -11.10 -0.63 -5.70
CA LEU A 166 -11.51 -1.65 -4.74
C LEU A 166 -13.04 -1.69 -4.62
N ASP A 167 -13.60 -2.88 -4.47
CA ASP A 167 -15.02 -3.04 -4.19
C ASP A 167 -15.29 -2.77 -2.69
N SER A 168 -15.99 -1.68 -2.40
CA SER A 168 -16.30 -1.25 -1.03
C SER A 168 -17.29 -2.16 -0.28
N GLN A 169 -17.82 -3.19 -0.92
CA GLN A 169 -18.62 -4.21 -0.24
C GLN A 169 -17.75 -5.23 0.54
N TRP A 170 -16.46 -5.32 0.19
CA TRP A 170 -15.52 -6.16 0.90
C TRP A 170 -14.97 -5.43 2.14
N HIS A 171 -15.27 -5.95 3.32
CA HIS A 171 -14.73 -5.43 4.59
C HIS A 171 -13.50 -6.21 5.07
N VAL A 172 -13.35 -7.45 4.58
CA VAL A 172 -12.17 -8.30 4.81
C VAL A 172 -11.69 -8.86 3.48
N LEU A 173 -10.39 -9.17 3.36
CA LEU A 173 -9.77 -9.71 2.14
C LEU A 173 -9.92 -8.81 0.90
N LEU A 174 -10.13 -7.51 1.10
CA LEU A 174 -10.29 -6.52 0.04
C LEU A 174 -9.05 -6.45 -0.88
N ASP A 175 -7.87 -6.64 -0.31
CA ASP A 175 -6.60 -6.74 -1.02
C ASP A 175 -6.55 -7.97 -1.93
N ARG A 176 -6.99 -9.12 -1.43
CA ARG A 176 -6.99 -10.38 -2.20
C ARG A 176 -7.94 -10.30 -3.39
N GLU A 177 -9.13 -9.77 -3.21
CA GLU A 177 -10.08 -9.55 -4.29
C GLU A 177 -9.48 -8.64 -5.37
N TYR A 178 -8.89 -7.51 -4.95
CA TYR A 178 -8.30 -6.54 -5.85
C TYR A 178 -7.10 -7.12 -6.61
N PHE A 179 -6.21 -7.83 -5.93
CA PHE A 179 -5.03 -8.45 -6.54
C PHE A 179 -5.37 -9.62 -7.46
N MET A 180 -6.46 -10.35 -7.20
CA MET A 180 -6.98 -11.35 -8.14
C MET A 180 -7.44 -10.71 -9.45
N ARG A 181 -8.14 -9.56 -9.40
CA ARG A 181 -8.51 -8.82 -10.63
C ARG A 181 -7.29 -8.28 -11.36
N ILE A 182 -6.29 -7.77 -10.64
CA ILE A 182 -5.01 -7.36 -11.23
C ILE A 182 -4.35 -8.55 -11.93
N ALA A 183 -4.20 -9.68 -11.25
CA ALA A 183 -3.55 -10.86 -11.80
C ALA A 183 -4.25 -11.43 -13.05
N GLN A 184 -5.55 -11.21 -13.18
CA GLN A 184 -6.33 -11.63 -14.35
C GLN A 184 -6.08 -10.77 -15.60
N HIS A 185 -5.77 -9.47 -15.42
CA HIS A 185 -5.82 -8.50 -16.51
C HIS A 185 -4.50 -7.77 -16.75
N CYS A 186 -3.52 -7.94 -15.88
CA CYS A 186 -2.29 -7.14 -15.88
C CYS A 186 -1.04 -8.02 -15.86
N VAL A 187 0.08 -7.47 -16.30
CA VAL A 187 1.39 -8.10 -16.17
C VAL A 187 1.89 -7.88 -14.75
N ILE A 188 2.06 -8.97 -14.01
CA ILE A 188 2.48 -8.96 -12.61
C ILE A 188 3.86 -9.60 -12.46
N GLU A 189 4.72 -9.00 -11.63
CA GLU A 189 6.03 -9.54 -11.35
C GLU A 189 6.38 -9.49 -9.86
N TYR A 190 7.29 -10.38 -9.47
CA TYR A 190 7.83 -10.49 -8.13
C TYR A 190 9.27 -10.02 -8.09
N LEU A 191 9.58 -9.11 -7.17
CA LEU A 191 10.91 -8.60 -6.90
C LEU A 191 11.37 -9.04 -5.51
N SER A 192 12.30 -9.98 -5.45
CA SER A 192 12.80 -10.50 -4.17
C SER A 192 13.45 -9.41 -3.31
N GLY A 193 13.28 -9.55 -2.01
CA GLY A 193 13.85 -8.70 -0.97
C GLY A 193 12.80 -7.97 -0.15
N VAL A 194 13.07 -7.90 1.14
CA VAL A 194 12.19 -7.29 2.14
C VAL A 194 12.13 -5.78 1.93
N VAL A 195 10.93 -5.24 1.87
CA VAL A 195 10.69 -3.81 1.61
C VAL A 195 9.67 -3.16 2.56
N ALA A 196 9.01 -3.98 3.41
CA ALA A 196 8.05 -3.49 4.39
C ALA A 196 7.97 -4.42 5.60
N PHE A 197 7.40 -3.91 6.67
CA PHE A 197 7.05 -4.65 7.88
C PHE A 197 5.53 -4.68 8.03
N PHE A 198 4.98 -5.88 8.16
CA PHE A 198 3.57 -6.14 8.45
C PHE A 198 3.42 -6.40 9.95
N ARG A 199 2.68 -5.55 10.62
CA ARG A 199 2.46 -5.66 12.06
C ARG A 199 1.32 -6.61 12.38
N ASN A 200 1.58 -7.57 13.27
CA ASN A 200 0.56 -8.41 13.88
C ASN A 200 0.17 -7.84 15.23
N HIS A 201 -1.09 -7.52 15.41
CA HIS A 201 -1.68 -7.12 16.70
C HIS A 201 -3.09 -7.70 16.86
N GLU A 202 -3.61 -7.69 18.08
CA GLU A 202 -4.87 -8.34 18.44
C GLU A 202 -6.14 -7.49 18.16
N ASN A 203 -6.05 -6.42 17.39
CA ASN A 203 -7.18 -5.51 17.14
C ASN A 203 -7.86 -5.80 15.80
#